data_0cf73214c051441b67b24fa0eb38a820
#
_entry.id   0cf73214c051441b67b24fa0eb38a820
#
_cell.length_a   1.000
_cell.length_b   1.000
_cell.length_c   1.000
_cell.angle_alpha   90.00
_cell.angle_beta   90.00
_cell.angle_gamma   90.00
#
_symmetry.space_group_name_H-M   'P 1'
#
loop_
_entity.id
_entity.type
_entity.pdbx_description
1 polymer ?
#
loop_
_entity_poly.entity_id
_entity_poly.type
_entity_poly.pdbx_seq_one_letter_code
_entity_poly.pdbx_strand_id
1 'polypeptide(L)'
;MSHTFVDETKRAGYVIAAVTVTDTEAIRKVVRALVLPGQRRIHMKHEQARRRRVIVSALAAMQVQAIVYDAARRYRTDLAARTACLTAIVEDIAARDGDTRLVIEQDDSVVRADRHDLFQLVRQAGITDRIEYRHQRAYDELLLALPDIVAWSWVRSGEWRRRISPILTTVRTVDPRKREARAPRPSGRVSGSLPRS
;
A
#
# COMPACT_ATOMS: atom_id res chain seq x y z
N MET A 1 -6.74 -17.55 -0.50
CA MET A 1 -6.17 -16.43 -1.28
C MET A 1 -6.69 -15.12 -0.70
N SER A 2 -5.83 -14.20 -0.30
CA SER A 2 -6.21 -12.86 0.16
C SER A 2 -6.12 -11.85 -0.98
N HIS A 3 -6.88 -10.76 -0.90
CA HIS A 3 -6.82 -9.66 -1.85
C HIS A 3 -6.34 -8.40 -1.14
N THR A 4 -5.27 -7.80 -1.61
CA THR A 4 -4.73 -6.56 -1.05
C THR A 4 -4.90 -5.44 -2.07
N PHE A 5 -5.66 -4.42 -1.71
CA PHE A 5 -5.92 -3.22 -2.53
C PHE A 5 -5.04 -2.08 -2.04
N VAL A 6 -4.46 -1.34 -2.99
CA VAL A 6 -3.42 -0.33 -2.70
C VAL A 6 -3.72 0.97 -3.44
N ASP A 7 -3.63 2.08 -2.71
CA ASP A 7 -3.71 3.43 -3.23
C ASP A 7 -2.80 4.38 -2.45
N GLU A 8 -2.43 5.51 -3.05
CA GLU A 8 -1.55 6.49 -2.43
C GLU A 8 -2.21 7.85 -2.20
N THR A 9 -1.55 8.64 -1.35
CA THR A 9 -1.79 10.07 -1.22
C THR A 9 -0.48 10.83 -1.06
N LYS A 10 -0.40 12.01 -1.72
CA LYS A 10 0.79 12.90 -1.72
C LYS A 10 0.56 14.18 -0.89
N ARG A 11 -0.59 14.29 -0.20
CA ARG A 11 -1.04 15.55 0.39
C ARG A 11 -0.18 16.06 1.57
N ALA A 12 0.30 15.17 2.41
CA ALA A 12 1.11 15.52 3.61
C ALA A 12 2.45 14.77 3.64
N GLY A 13 3.01 14.52 2.47
CA GLY A 13 4.09 13.58 2.21
C GLY A 13 3.54 12.35 1.50
N TYR A 14 4.42 11.43 1.15
CA TYR A 14 4.06 10.23 0.41
C TYR A 14 3.60 9.12 1.36
N VAL A 15 2.38 8.68 1.18
CA VAL A 15 1.77 7.60 1.99
C VAL A 15 1.07 6.63 1.05
N ILE A 16 1.27 5.33 1.24
CA ILE A 16 0.48 4.27 0.63
C ILE A 16 -0.35 3.59 1.72
N ALA A 17 -1.62 3.36 1.44
CA ALA A 17 -2.47 2.47 2.23
C ALA A 17 -2.65 1.15 1.49
N ALA A 18 -2.53 0.03 2.21
CA ALA A 18 -2.85 -1.30 1.73
C ALA A 18 -3.96 -1.90 2.58
N VAL A 19 -5.06 -2.32 1.97
CA VAL A 19 -6.20 -2.93 2.65
C VAL A 19 -6.37 -4.36 2.17
N THR A 20 -6.25 -5.30 3.10
CA THR A 20 -6.41 -6.74 2.84
C THR A 20 -7.83 -7.19 3.15
N VAL A 21 -8.41 -7.90 2.20
CA VAL A 21 -9.78 -8.43 2.23
C VAL A 21 -9.73 -9.93 1.94
N THR A 22 -10.43 -10.73 2.73
CA THR A 22 -10.59 -12.18 2.52
C THR A 22 -11.90 -12.50 1.79
N ASP A 23 -12.99 -11.86 2.18
CA ASP A 23 -14.30 -11.99 1.52
C ASP A 23 -14.59 -10.75 0.67
N THR A 24 -14.08 -10.76 -0.57
CA THR A 24 -14.25 -9.62 -1.50
C THR A 24 -15.71 -9.42 -1.92
N GLU A 25 -16.53 -10.47 -1.93
CA GLU A 25 -17.93 -10.36 -2.35
C GLU A 25 -18.76 -9.64 -1.28
N ALA A 26 -18.64 -10.04 -0.02
CA ALA A 26 -19.32 -9.38 1.08
C ALA A 26 -18.92 -7.91 1.20
N ILE A 27 -17.62 -7.62 1.15
CA ILE A 27 -17.13 -6.23 1.23
C ILE A 27 -17.58 -5.41 0.02
N ARG A 28 -17.59 -5.99 -1.19
CA ARG A 28 -18.05 -5.31 -2.40
C ARG A 28 -19.54 -4.91 -2.32
N LYS A 29 -20.39 -5.75 -1.72
CA LYS A 29 -21.80 -5.40 -1.47
C LYS A 29 -21.92 -4.18 -0.56
N VAL A 30 -21.15 -4.12 0.53
CA VAL A 30 -21.16 -2.97 1.45
C VAL A 30 -20.65 -1.71 0.76
N VAL A 31 -19.52 -1.78 0.04
CA VAL A 31 -18.95 -0.60 -0.65
C VAL A 31 -19.91 -0.11 -1.74
N ARG A 32 -20.57 -1.02 -2.48
CA ARG A 32 -21.57 -0.65 -3.50
C ARG A 32 -22.77 0.07 -2.90
N ALA A 33 -23.25 -0.33 -1.73
CA ALA A 33 -24.34 0.34 -1.02
C ALA A 33 -23.95 1.75 -0.53
N LEU A 34 -22.67 2.03 -0.42
CA LEU A 34 -22.15 3.36 -0.08
C LEU A 34 -22.01 4.28 -1.31
N VAL A 35 -22.01 3.78 -2.53
CA VAL A 35 -21.95 4.61 -3.74
C VAL A 35 -23.31 5.23 -3.99
N LEU A 36 -23.37 6.56 -4.15
CA LEU A 36 -24.62 7.28 -4.41
C LEU A 36 -25.08 7.10 -5.87
N PRO A 37 -26.39 7.23 -6.12
CA PRO A 37 -26.90 7.30 -7.48
C PRO A 37 -26.16 8.39 -8.29
N GLY A 38 -25.72 8.04 -9.49
CA GLY A 38 -24.94 8.92 -10.36
C GLY A 38 -23.44 9.00 -10.05
N GLN A 39 -22.96 8.47 -8.93
CA GLN A 39 -21.53 8.29 -8.68
C GLN A 39 -21.01 6.99 -9.29
N ARG A 40 -19.81 7.03 -9.85
CA ARG A 40 -19.13 5.82 -10.35
C ARG A 40 -18.30 5.12 -9.27
N ARG A 41 -17.80 5.87 -8.29
CA ARG A 41 -16.97 5.39 -7.17
C ARG A 41 -17.05 6.33 -5.97
N ILE A 42 -16.65 5.85 -4.81
CA ILE A 42 -16.33 6.69 -3.67
C ILE A 42 -14.93 7.30 -3.93
N HIS A 43 -14.79 8.61 -3.68
CA HIS A 43 -13.51 9.28 -3.68
C HIS A 43 -13.50 10.36 -2.59
N MET A 44 -12.75 10.09 -1.51
CA MET A 44 -12.83 10.87 -0.26
C MET A 44 -12.56 12.37 -0.43
N LYS A 45 -11.77 12.74 -1.43
CA LYS A 45 -11.49 14.16 -1.74
C LYS A 45 -12.76 14.92 -2.13
N HIS A 46 -13.70 14.28 -2.82
CA HIS A 46 -14.91 14.89 -3.35
C HIS A 46 -16.14 14.72 -2.45
N GLU A 47 -16.05 13.90 -1.41
CA GLU A 47 -17.17 13.67 -0.48
C GLU A 47 -17.36 14.86 0.48
N GLN A 48 -18.60 15.10 0.89
CA GLN A 48 -18.95 16.08 1.92
C GLN A 48 -18.62 15.58 3.32
N ALA A 49 -18.42 16.47 4.29
CA ALA A 49 -17.99 16.13 5.66
C ALA A 49 -18.90 15.10 6.36
N ARG A 50 -20.23 15.27 6.26
CA ARG A 50 -21.21 14.32 6.81
C ARG A 50 -21.07 12.94 6.18
N ARG A 51 -20.92 12.91 4.86
CA ARG A 51 -20.80 11.71 4.07
C ARG A 51 -19.51 10.95 4.40
N ARG A 52 -18.38 11.67 4.53
CA ARG A 52 -17.09 11.10 4.94
C ARG A 52 -17.20 10.34 6.26
N ARG A 53 -17.93 10.89 7.26
CA ARG A 53 -18.13 10.19 8.53
C ARG A 53 -18.87 8.87 8.36
N VAL A 54 -19.92 8.84 7.54
CA VAL A 54 -20.66 7.60 7.23
C VAL A 54 -19.76 6.58 6.57
N ILE A 55 -19.00 6.98 5.54
CA ILE A 55 -18.10 6.10 4.79
C ILE A 55 -17.01 5.53 5.70
N VAL A 56 -16.35 6.37 6.50
CA VAL A 56 -15.28 5.93 7.41
C VAL A 56 -15.83 5.02 8.52
N SER A 57 -17.02 5.31 9.05
CA SER A 57 -17.65 4.44 10.06
C SER A 57 -18.04 3.09 9.48
N ALA A 58 -18.53 3.06 8.24
CA ALA A 58 -18.83 1.81 7.55
C ALA A 58 -17.55 0.99 7.31
N LEU A 59 -16.46 1.62 6.85
CA LEU A 59 -15.17 0.94 6.69
C LEU A 59 -14.66 0.35 8.00
N ALA A 60 -14.73 1.11 9.10
CA ALA A 60 -14.28 0.66 10.42
C ALA A 60 -15.05 -0.55 10.98
N ALA A 61 -16.27 -0.79 10.47
CA ALA A 61 -17.10 -1.95 10.82
C ALA A 61 -16.88 -3.16 9.90
N MET A 62 -16.10 -3.03 8.82
CA MET A 62 -15.81 -4.14 7.90
C MET A 62 -14.76 -5.08 8.46
N GLN A 63 -14.84 -6.36 8.08
CA GLN A 63 -13.82 -7.38 8.35
C GLN A 63 -12.65 -7.24 7.36
N VAL A 64 -11.85 -6.19 7.53
CA VAL A 64 -10.68 -5.89 6.71
C VAL A 64 -9.49 -5.52 7.59
N GLN A 65 -8.28 -5.64 7.04
CA GLN A 65 -7.05 -5.25 7.71
C GLN A 65 -6.33 -4.20 6.87
N ALA A 66 -5.84 -3.15 7.50
CA ALA A 66 -5.14 -2.09 6.81
C ALA A 66 -3.73 -1.89 7.37
N ILE A 67 -2.78 -1.68 6.46
CA ILE A 67 -1.42 -1.23 6.77
C ILE A 67 -1.21 0.12 6.07
N VAL A 68 -0.61 1.04 6.81
CA VAL A 68 -0.17 2.33 6.26
C VAL A 68 1.34 2.33 6.13
N TYR A 69 1.83 2.57 4.92
CA TYR A 69 3.25 2.75 4.61
C TYR A 69 3.54 4.24 4.48
N ASP A 70 4.17 4.80 5.51
CA ASP A 70 4.39 6.24 5.63
C ASP A 70 5.84 6.60 5.29
N ALA A 71 6.07 7.04 4.06
CA ALA A 71 7.35 7.58 3.61
C ALA A 71 7.50 9.07 3.94
N ALA A 72 6.40 9.75 4.30
CA ALA A 72 6.35 11.19 4.58
C ALA A 72 7.07 12.01 3.49
N ARG A 73 8.01 12.90 3.87
CA ARG A 73 8.87 13.68 2.97
C ARG A 73 10.34 13.24 3.06
N ARG A 74 10.58 11.95 3.33
CA ARG A 74 11.94 11.41 3.55
C ARG A 74 12.69 11.11 2.25
N TYR A 75 12.00 11.13 1.11
CA TYR A 75 12.56 10.83 -0.19
C TYR A 75 12.64 12.08 -1.07
N ARG A 76 13.62 12.13 -1.97
CA ARG A 76 13.82 13.27 -2.87
C ARG A 76 12.73 13.40 -3.93
N THR A 77 12.11 12.29 -4.31
CA THR A 77 11.06 12.25 -5.33
C THR A 77 9.92 11.33 -4.87
N ASP A 78 8.71 11.61 -5.36
CA ASP A 78 7.55 10.75 -5.15
C ASP A 78 7.76 9.34 -5.73
N LEU A 79 8.47 9.22 -6.84
CA LEU A 79 8.80 7.93 -7.44
C LEU A 79 9.68 7.09 -6.50
N ALA A 80 10.73 7.67 -5.92
CA ALA A 80 11.58 6.97 -4.95
C ALA A 80 10.81 6.56 -3.69
N ALA A 81 9.90 7.43 -3.20
CA ALA A 81 9.02 7.11 -2.08
C ALA A 81 8.06 5.95 -2.43
N ARG A 82 7.49 5.97 -3.64
CA ARG A 82 6.62 4.91 -4.16
C ARG A 82 7.33 3.57 -4.22
N THR A 83 8.48 3.51 -4.89
CA THR A 83 9.31 2.28 -4.98
C THR A 83 9.63 1.73 -3.59
N ALA A 84 10.00 2.59 -2.64
CA ALA A 84 10.29 2.16 -1.27
C ALA A 84 9.06 1.61 -0.54
N CYS A 85 7.89 2.21 -0.73
CA CYS A 85 6.63 1.69 -0.18
C CYS A 85 6.23 0.37 -0.82
N LEU A 86 6.34 0.22 -2.16
CA LEU A 86 6.07 -1.04 -2.86
C LEU A 86 7.02 -2.14 -2.39
N THR A 87 8.30 -1.82 -2.17
CA THR A 87 9.25 -2.77 -1.57
C THR A 87 8.77 -3.25 -0.20
N ALA A 88 8.34 -2.32 0.66
CA ALA A 88 7.84 -2.65 1.99
C ALA A 88 6.57 -3.51 1.93
N ILE A 89 5.68 -3.27 0.96
CA ILE A 89 4.47 -4.09 0.73
C ILE A 89 4.85 -5.50 0.33
N VAL A 90 5.78 -5.67 -0.63
CA VAL A 90 6.25 -6.99 -1.08
C VAL A 90 6.94 -7.76 0.05
N GLU A 91 7.77 -7.08 0.86
CA GLU A 91 8.39 -7.68 2.05
C GLU A 91 7.34 -8.18 3.05
N ASP A 92 6.28 -7.39 3.32
CA ASP A 92 5.21 -7.79 4.24
C ASP A 92 4.34 -8.91 3.68
N ILE A 93 4.15 -8.98 2.36
CA ILE A 93 3.48 -10.12 1.71
C ILE A 93 4.35 -11.36 1.79
N ALA A 94 5.66 -11.25 1.54
CA ALA A 94 6.59 -12.38 1.62
C ALA A 94 6.69 -12.99 3.03
N ALA A 95 6.53 -12.16 4.06
CA ALA A 95 6.57 -12.57 5.47
C ALA A 95 5.29 -13.28 5.94
N ARG A 96 4.25 -13.33 5.12
CA ARG A 96 2.97 -14.01 5.44
C ARG A 96 2.86 -15.32 4.68
N ASP A 97 2.05 -16.21 5.22
CA ASP A 97 1.67 -17.44 4.52
C ASP A 97 0.50 -17.19 3.54
N GLY A 98 0.42 -18.06 2.51
CA GLY A 98 -0.66 -18.10 1.55
C GLY A 98 -0.51 -17.14 0.37
N ASP A 99 -1.44 -17.28 -0.57
CA ASP A 99 -1.44 -16.54 -1.83
C ASP A 99 -2.10 -15.18 -1.69
N THR A 100 -1.56 -14.20 -2.40
CA THR A 100 -2.05 -12.82 -2.40
C THR A 100 -2.28 -12.32 -3.81
N ARG A 101 -3.46 -11.73 -4.05
CA ARG A 101 -3.70 -10.87 -5.21
C ARG A 101 -3.54 -9.41 -4.81
N LEU A 102 -2.53 -8.75 -5.35
CA LEU A 102 -2.23 -7.34 -5.13
C LEU A 102 -2.83 -6.49 -6.24
N VAL A 103 -3.76 -5.61 -5.90
CA VAL A 103 -4.43 -4.69 -6.83
C VAL A 103 -4.04 -3.26 -6.49
N ILE A 104 -3.39 -2.58 -7.43
CA ILE A 104 -2.85 -1.24 -7.24
C ILE A 104 -3.66 -0.26 -8.08
N GLU A 105 -4.05 0.90 -7.50
CA GLU A 105 -4.69 1.95 -8.31
C GLU A 105 -3.74 2.40 -9.42
N GLN A 106 -4.26 2.40 -10.65
CA GLN A 106 -3.47 2.76 -11.83
C GLN A 106 -3.27 4.27 -11.90
N ASP A 107 -2.03 4.70 -11.81
CA ASP A 107 -1.57 6.03 -12.21
C ASP A 107 -0.74 5.89 -13.48
N ASP A 108 -1.25 6.42 -14.60
CA ASP A 108 -0.64 6.27 -15.93
C ASP A 108 0.78 6.88 -15.99
N SER A 109 1.11 7.83 -15.08
CA SER A 109 2.43 8.44 -15.01
C SER A 109 3.51 7.53 -14.43
N VAL A 110 3.15 6.53 -13.61
CA VAL A 110 4.10 5.66 -12.89
C VAL A 110 3.89 4.16 -13.14
N VAL A 111 2.81 3.74 -13.79
CA VAL A 111 2.47 2.33 -13.98
C VAL A 111 3.57 1.50 -14.66
N ARG A 112 4.35 2.12 -15.54
CA ARG A 112 5.45 1.44 -16.23
C ARG A 112 6.62 1.17 -15.26
N ALA A 113 6.94 2.14 -14.42
CA ALA A 113 7.96 2.00 -13.37
C ALA A 113 7.52 0.96 -12.33
N ASP A 114 6.27 1.02 -11.88
CA ASP A 114 5.70 0.04 -10.95
C ASP A 114 5.82 -1.40 -11.43
N ARG A 115 5.47 -1.65 -12.70
CA ARG A 115 5.55 -3.00 -13.29
C ARG A 115 6.98 -3.52 -13.29
N HIS A 116 7.94 -2.66 -13.61
CA HIS A 116 9.36 -3.01 -13.57
C HIS A 116 9.80 -3.31 -12.13
N ASP A 117 9.51 -2.42 -11.20
CA ASP A 117 9.90 -2.56 -9.79
C ASP A 117 9.29 -3.80 -9.15
N LEU A 118 7.97 -4.01 -9.32
CA LEU A 118 7.27 -5.17 -8.77
C LEU A 118 7.81 -6.49 -9.32
N PHE A 119 8.12 -6.56 -10.61
CA PHE A 119 8.73 -7.74 -11.21
C PHE A 119 10.06 -8.11 -10.52
N GLN A 120 10.92 -7.11 -10.28
CA GLN A 120 12.19 -7.32 -9.59
C GLN A 120 12.01 -7.67 -8.11
N LEU A 121 11.15 -6.93 -7.41
CA LEU A 121 10.90 -7.11 -5.99
C LEU A 121 10.32 -8.49 -5.66
N VAL A 122 9.34 -8.95 -6.43
CA VAL A 122 8.68 -10.25 -6.26
C VAL A 122 9.68 -11.39 -6.48
N ARG A 123 10.54 -11.28 -7.50
CA ARG A 123 11.59 -12.26 -7.76
C ARG A 123 12.63 -12.28 -6.65
N GLN A 124 13.10 -11.12 -6.20
CA GLN A 124 14.06 -10.99 -5.11
C GLN A 124 13.52 -11.55 -3.79
N ALA A 125 12.23 -11.39 -3.55
CA ALA A 125 11.55 -11.91 -2.37
C ALA A 125 11.25 -13.44 -2.48
N GLY A 126 11.42 -14.07 -3.64
CA GLY A 126 11.18 -15.50 -3.85
C GLY A 126 9.70 -15.89 -3.75
N ILE A 127 8.77 -14.98 -4.08
CA ILE A 127 7.31 -15.20 -3.93
C ILE A 127 6.56 -15.19 -5.27
N THR A 128 7.25 -15.43 -6.37
CA THR A 128 6.68 -15.37 -7.74
C THR A 128 5.41 -16.21 -7.88
N ASP A 129 5.39 -17.39 -7.27
CA ASP A 129 4.26 -18.33 -7.35
C ASP A 129 3.13 -18.05 -6.35
N ARG A 130 3.34 -17.09 -5.42
CA ARG A 130 2.41 -16.77 -4.34
C ARG A 130 1.74 -15.40 -4.49
N ILE A 131 2.14 -14.62 -5.48
CA ILE A 131 1.61 -13.28 -5.72
C ILE A 131 1.18 -13.08 -7.16
N GLU A 132 -0.06 -12.65 -7.33
CA GLU A 132 -0.56 -12.05 -8.58
C GLU A 132 -0.71 -10.54 -8.35
N TYR A 133 -0.10 -9.71 -9.20
CA TYR A 133 -0.27 -8.26 -9.08
C TYR A 133 -0.78 -7.63 -10.37
N ARG A 134 -1.66 -6.63 -10.24
CA ARG A 134 -2.23 -5.91 -11.36
C ARG A 134 -2.55 -4.46 -11.01
N HIS A 135 -2.50 -3.60 -12.02
CA HIS A 135 -2.99 -2.23 -11.91
C HIS A 135 -4.42 -2.17 -12.45
N GLN A 136 -5.30 -1.50 -11.72
CA GLN A 136 -6.68 -1.27 -12.13
C GLN A 136 -7.09 0.17 -11.84
N ARG A 137 -7.96 0.71 -12.69
CA ARG A 137 -8.55 2.03 -12.45
C ARG A 137 -9.62 1.92 -11.37
N ALA A 138 -9.72 2.94 -10.51
CA ALA A 138 -10.67 2.93 -9.39
C ALA A 138 -12.16 2.92 -9.80
N TYR A 139 -12.48 3.20 -11.06
CA TYR A 139 -13.84 3.05 -11.57
C TYR A 139 -14.14 1.65 -12.12
N ASP A 140 -13.13 0.82 -12.34
CA ASP A 140 -13.26 -0.57 -12.77
C ASP A 140 -13.18 -1.54 -11.57
N GLU A 141 -12.46 -1.14 -10.49
CA GLU A 141 -12.35 -1.92 -9.27
C GLU A 141 -12.85 -1.13 -8.04
N LEU A 142 -14.07 -1.44 -7.64
CA LEU A 142 -14.77 -0.74 -6.58
C LEU A 142 -14.05 -0.77 -5.22
N LEU A 143 -13.30 -1.86 -4.94
CA LEU A 143 -12.60 -2.03 -3.65
C LEU A 143 -11.35 -1.16 -3.53
N LEU A 144 -10.89 -0.49 -4.58
CA LEU A 144 -9.87 0.55 -4.50
C LEU A 144 -10.34 1.79 -3.70
N ALA A 145 -11.65 1.92 -3.46
CA ALA A 145 -12.15 2.92 -2.50
C ALA A 145 -11.66 2.67 -1.07
N LEU A 146 -11.36 1.43 -0.67
CA LEU A 146 -10.92 1.11 0.70
C LEU A 146 -9.57 1.77 1.03
N PRO A 147 -8.50 1.58 0.25
CA PRO A 147 -7.24 2.26 0.50
C PRO A 147 -7.33 3.79 0.32
N ASP A 148 -8.13 4.34 -0.60
CA ASP A 148 -8.39 5.80 -0.68
C ASP A 148 -8.96 6.33 0.65
N ILE A 149 -9.95 5.64 1.25
CA ILE A 149 -10.53 6.01 2.53
C ILE A 149 -9.48 5.99 3.65
N VAL A 150 -8.65 4.95 3.71
CA VAL A 150 -7.59 4.81 4.73
C VAL A 150 -6.52 5.88 4.56
N ALA A 151 -5.97 6.04 3.35
CA ALA A 151 -4.92 7.02 3.05
C ALA A 151 -5.39 8.45 3.34
N TRP A 152 -6.61 8.80 2.90
CA TRP A 152 -7.22 10.09 3.17
C TRP A 152 -7.40 10.35 4.67
N SER A 153 -7.90 9.36 5.42
CA SER A 153 -8.12 9.46 6.86
C SER A 153 -6.79 9.60 7.62
N TRP A 154 -5.78 8.87 7.19
CA TRP A 154 -4.44 8.90 7.78
C TRP A 154 -3.81 10.29 7.73
N VAL A 155 -3.76 10.92 6.56
CA VAL A 155 -3.13 12.24 6.38
C VAL A 155 -3.93 13.40 6.99
N ARG A 156 -5.21 13.21 7.25
CA ARG A 156 -6.06 14.19 7.96
C ARG A 156 -5.84 14.21 9.47
N SER A 157 -5.19 13.18 10.02
CA SER A 157 -4.87 13.06 11.45
C SER A 157 -6.07 13.13 12.42
N GLY A 158 -5.79 13.29 13.72
CA GLY A 158 -6.80 13.54 14.75
C GLY A 158 -7.98 12.55 14.74
N GLU A 159 -9.20 13.07 14.64
CA GLU A 159 -10.44 12.27 14.63
C GLU A 159 -10.45 11.20 13.54
N TRP A 160 -9.97 11.51 12.35
CA TRP A 160 -10.02 10.58 11.20
C TRP A 160 -9.12 9.37 11.39
N ARG A 161 -7.90 9.55 11.93
CA ARG A 161 -7.02 8.43 12.30
C ARG A 161 -7.66 7.55 13.38
N ARG A 162 -8.26 8.16 14.40
CA ARG A 162 -8.95 7.38 15.44
C ARG A 162 -10.10 6.55 14.90
N ARG A 163 -10.85 7.08 13.92
CA ARG A 163 -11.97 6.36 13.31
C ARG A 163 -11.56 5.12 12.53
N ILE A 164 -10.40 5.12 11.90
CA ILE A 164 -9.89 3.94 11.16
C ILE A 164 -9.03 3.01 12.02
N SER A 165 -8.73 3.37 13.29
CA SER A 165 -7.89 2.55 14.16
C SER A 165 -8.35 1.09 14.34
N PRO A 166 -9.67 0.76 14.34
CA PRO A 166 -10.10 -0.63 14.49
C PRO A 166 -9.62 -1.57 13.39
N ILE A 167 -9.37 -1.07 12.19
CA ILE A 167 -8.89 -1.87 11.04
C ILE A 167 -7.39 -1.74 10.79
N LEU A 168 -6.70 -0.81 11.45
CA LEU A 168 -5.26 -0.62 11.29
C LEU A 168 -4.50 -1.69 12.08
N THR A 169 -3.80 -2.57 11.37
CA THR A 169 -2.92 -3.56 12.00
C THR A 169 -1.53 -3.03 12.25
N THR A 170 -1.02 -2.19 11.35
CA THR A 170 0.34 -1.66 11.41
C THR A 170 0.45 -0.31 10.70
N VAL A 171 1.32 0.54 11.24
CA VAL A 171 1.83 1.72 10.54
C VAL A 171 3.34 1.53 10.37
N ARG A 172 3.76 1.33 9.13
CA ARG A 172 5.17 1.11 8.79
C ARG A 172 5.80 2.42 8.30
N THR A 173 6.71 2.97 9.11
CA THR A 173 7.56 4.08 8.65
C THR A 173 8.54 3.57 7.61
N VAL A 174 8.47 4.11 6.40
CA VAL A 174 9.39 3.79 5.30
C VAL A 174 10.47 4.87 5.26
N ASP A 175 11.71 4.47 5.63
CA ASP A 175 12.84 5.40 5.77
C ASP A 175 14.06 4.85 5.00
N PRO A 176 14.67 5.63 4.09
CA PRO A 176 15.86 5.21 3.33
C PRO A 176 17.00 4.76 4.23
N ARG A 177 17.20 5.42 5.36
CA ARG A 177 18.30 5.11 6.32
C ARG A 177 18.15 3.76 7.00
N LYS A 178 16.92 3.27 7.20
CA LYS A 178 16.67 1.94 7.78
C LYS A 178 16.96 0.80 6.80
N ARG A 179 16.92 1.06 5.49
CA ARG A 179 17.24 0.07 4.46
C ARG A 179 18.74 -0.16 4.34
N GLU A 180 19.55 0.89 4.41
CA GLU A 180 21.02 0.81 4.39
C GLU A 180 21.58 0.00 5.58
N ALA A 181 20.96 0.14 6.77
CA ALA A 181 21.33 -0.62 7.96
C ALA A 181 21.00 -2.12 7.87
N ARG A 182 20.12 -2.54 6.94
CA ARG A 182 19.68 -3.93 6.75
C ARG A 182 20.37 -4.64 5.59
N ALA A 183 21.08 -3.90 4.72
CA ALA A 183 21.90 -4.47 3.67
C ALA A 183 23.13 -5.17 4.28
N PRO A 184 23.49 -6.41 3.86
CA PRO A 184 24.71 -7.04 4.32
C PRO A 184 25.90 -6.15 3.94
N ARG A 185 26.76 -5.86 4.91
CA ARG A 185 28.02 -5.14 4.63
C ARG A 185 28.79 -5.94 3.61
N PRO A 186 29.34 -5.34 2.53
CA PRO A 186 30.20 -6.05 1.61
C PRO A 186 31.36 -6.62 2.41
N SER A 187 31.54 -7.93 2.35
CA SER A 187 32.65 -8.63 2.98
C SER A 187 33.96 -7.98 2.50
N GLY A 188 34.73 -7.44 3.43
CA GLY A 188 35.96 -6.75 3.16
C GLY A 188 36.89 -7.62 2.29
N ARG A 189 37.49 -7.00 1.27
CA ARG A 189 38.58 -7.59 0.50
C ARG A 189 39.66 -8.03 1.46
N VAL A 190 39.90 -9.32 1.50
CA VAL A 190 41.11 -9.87 2.10
C VAL A 190 42.27 -9.45 1.21
N SER A 191 43.05 -8.49 1.66
CA SER A 191 44.35 -8.15 1.05
C SER A 191 45.29 -9.34 1.29
N GLY A 192 45.37 -10.23 0.29
CA GLY A 192 46.43 -11.23 0.24
C GLY A 192 47.77 -10.56 -0.02
N SER A 193 48.58 -10.39 1.01
CA SER A 193 50.01 -10.07 0.87
C SER A 193 50.72 -11.31 0.31
N LEU A 194 51.25 -11.14 -0.89
CA LEU A 194 52.19 -12.12 -1.48
C LEU A 194 53.53 -12.10 -0.69
N PRO A 195 54.08 -13.23 -0.34
CA PRO A 195 55.45 -13.31 0.18
C PRO A 195 56.44 -13.05 -0.95
N ARG A 196 57.38 -12.13 -0.73
CA ARG A 196 58.58 -11.99 -1.58
C ARG A 196 59.55 -13.08 -1.23
N SER A 197 59.93 -13.86 -2.25
CA SER A 197 61.17 -14.66 -2.29
C SER A 197 62.30 -13.85 -2.89
#